data_b3d99af36d7b0fcdf553e2323e321563
#
_entry.id   b3d99af36d7b0fcdf553e2323e321563
#
_cell.length_a   1.000
_cell.length_b   1.000
_cell.length_c   1.000
_cell.angle_alpha   90.00
_cell.angle_beta   90.00
_cell.angle_gamma   90.00
#
_symmetry.space_group_name_H-M   'P 1'
#
loop_
_entity.id
_entity.type
_entity.pdbx_description
1 polymer ?
#
loop_
_entity_poly.entity_id
_entity_poly.type
_entity_poly.pdbx_seq_one_letter_code
_entity_poly.pdbx_strand_id
1 'polypeptide(L)'
;MKNILSILAILFLLNINAQNPYFPTKGNWETKSPEFFKYDSRKINKAIDFVIKNQNNGNKDLRVEILKGFSSEPYHSIKGPTKKRGESNGLIIKDGYIISSWGDTKRVDMTFSVTKSYLSAITGVSIDKNLIKSEKDIVSDYIWDKTFEGNMNSKISWEHLLNQSSDWHGNLFGINHWEDRPARTKNIDDWRTEAQREPGTYYKYNDVRVNVLAYSLLQVFRKSLPIVLKNYIMDPIGASDSWRWYGYENSWVNIDGLMVQSVSGGGHNGGGVFINSEDHAKFGLLYLNNGMWNDKRIISKDWIKKSITPSKTNPEYGYMWWINSEKGEDYATSDWKNVPTNVYYGAGFGGNYIVIIPDENMVVVGRWLGRGTIGTFIQMILESK
;
A
#
# COMPACT_ATOMS: atom_id res chain seq x y z
N MET A 1 -9.21 47.21 59.18
CA MET A 1 -9.97 45.96 58.89
C MET A 1 -10.03 45.84 57.37
N LYS A 2 -9.21 45.03 56.78
CA LYS A 2 -9.10 44.84 55.34
C LYS A 2 -9.77 43.51 54.99
N ASN A 3 -10.83 43.56 54.18
CA ASN A 3 -11.55 42.41 53.67
C ASN A 3 -10.72 41.76 52.55
N ILE A 4 -10.31 40.53 52.77
CA ILE A 4 -9.67 39.67 51.75
C ILE A 4 -10.84 38.90 51.11
N LEU A 5 -11.17 39.25 49.86
CA LEU A 5 -12.04 38.46 49.00
C LEU A 5 -11.22 37.34 48.37
N SER A 6 -11.49 36.10 48.81
CA SER A 6 -10.91 34.90 48.21
C SER A 6 -11.73 34.56 46.95
N ILE A 7 -11.17 34.73 45.77
CA ILE A 7 -11.71 34.28 44.49
C ILE A 7 -11.37 32.80 44.34
N LEU A 8 -12.34 31.90 44.50
CA LEU A 8 -12.24 30.50 44.21
C LEU A 8 -12.35 30.31 42.69
N ALA A 9 -11.21 30.15 42.03
CA ALA A 9 -11.19 29.77 40.61
C ALA A 9 -11.54 28.30 40.48
N ILE A 10 -12.76 27.98 40.09
CA ILE A 10 -13.19 26.63 39.71
C ILE A 10 -12.60 26.36 38.33
N LEU A 11 -11.48 25.65 38.31
CA LEU A 11 -10.93 25.04 37.11
C LEU A 11 -11.86 23.88 36.69
N PHE A 12 -12.78 24.16 35.78
CA PHE A 12 -13.44 23.10 35.00
C PHE A 12 -12.38 22.44 34.12
N LEU A 13 -11.78 21.38 34.60
CA LEU A 13 -11.05 20.43 33.77
C LEU A 13 -12.11 19.79 32.82
N LEU A 14 -12.20 20.34 31.62
CA LEU A 14 -12.82 19.63 30.51
C LEU A 14 -11.96 18.39 30.28
N ASN A 15 -12.34 17.28 30.92
CA ASN A 15 -11.89 15.96 30.50
C ASN A 15 -12.46 15.76 29.09
N ILE A 16 -11.71 16.19 28.08
CA ILE A 16 -11.86 15.68 26.73
C ILE A 16 -11.46 14.22 26.86
N ASN A 17 -12.43 13.36 27.16
CA ASN A 17 -12.27 11.93 26.98
C ASN A 17 -12.00 11.75 25.47
N ALA A 18 -10.73 11.76 25.10
CA ALA A 18 -10.30 11.22 23.81
C ALA A 18 -10.75 9.75 23.85
N GLN A 19 -11.90 9.48 23.26
CA GLN A 19 -12.43 8.14 23.17
C GLN A 19 -11.34 7.31 22.48
N ASN A 20 -10.82 6.31 23.17
CA ASN A 20 -9.81 5.41 22.60
C ASN A 20 -10.34 4.90 21.27
N PRO A 21 -9.54 4.93 20.19
CA PRO A 21 -10.00 4.46 18.90
C PRO A 21 -10.47 3.01 19.00
N TYR A 22 -11.60 2.70 18.39
CA TYR A 22 -12.10 1.34 18.32
C TYR A 22 -11.28 0.50 17.35
N PHE A 23 -10.90 -0.70 17.77
CA PHE A 23 -10.21 -1.68 16.94
C PHE A 23 -11.03 -2.97 16.87
N PRO A 24 -11.39 -3.43 15.66
CA PRO A 24 -12.15 -4.66 15.50
C PRO A 24 -11.33 -5.89 15.91
N THR A 25 -12.00 -6.88 16.49
CA THR A 25 -11.42 -8.19 16.77
C THR A 25 -11.53 -9.11 15.56
N LYS A 26 -10.83 -10.25 15.58
CA LYS A 26 -10.92 -11.25 14.51
C LYS A 26 -12.36 -11.75 14.36
N GLY A 27 -12.91 -11.61 13.16
CA GLY A 27 -14.27 -12.07 12.85
C GLY A 27 -15.42 -11.20 13.37
N ASN A 28 -15.13 -10.13 14.14
CA ASN A 28 -16.15 -9.21 14.62
C ASN A 28 -15.75 -7.77 14.37
N TRP A 29 -16.56 -7.05 13.59
CA TRP A 29 -16.35 -5.63 13.30
C TRP A 29 -17.67 -4.87 13.53
N GLU A 30 -17.69 -3.97 14.50
CA GLU A 30 -18.89 -3.18 14.82
C GLU A 30 -19.18 -2.16 13.72
N THR A 31 -20.48 -1.94 13.51
CA THR A 31 -21.01 -0.93 12.62
C THR A 31 -21.67 0.20 13.40
N LYS A 32 -21.61 1.40 12.87
CA LYS A 32 -22.37 2.57 13.33
C LYS A 32 -23.01 3.24 12.14
N SER A 33 -24.15 3.91 12.33
CA SER A 33 -24.72 4.70 11.24
C SER A 33 -23.83 5.91 10.89
N PRO A 34 -23.84 6.39 9.65
CA PRO A 34 -23.14 7.60 9.27
C PRO A 34 -23.50 8.80 10.14
N GLU A 35 -24.79 8.94 10.55
CA GLU A 35 -25.31 10.02 11.38
C GLU A 35 -24.68 10.04 12.77
N PHE A 36 -24.27 8.90 13.32
CA PHE A 36 -23.53 8.84 14.58
C PHE A 36 -22.28 9.71 14.56
N PHE A 37 -21.65 9.81 13.37
CA PHE A 37 -20.47 10.62 13.11
C PHE A 37 -20.78 11.92 12.34
N LYS A 38 -22.05 12.33 12.29
CA LYS A 38 -22.53 13.54 11.62
C LYS A 38 -22.38 13.54 10.10
N TYR A 39 -22.38 12.36 9.46
CA TYR A 39 -22.44 12.20 8.01
C TYR A 39 -23.88 11.91 7.58
N ASP A 40 -24.34 12.48 6.47
CA ASP A 40 -25.65 12.20 5.86
C ASP A 40 -25.59 10.85 5.10
N SER A 41 -26.31 9.85 5.59
CA SER A 41 -26.34 8.52 4.95
C SER A 41 -26.86 8.55 3.52
N ARG A 42 -27.76 9.48 3.16
CA ARG A 42 -28.27 9.62 1.79
C ARG A 42 -27.15 10.09 0.86
N LYS A 43 -26.28 11.00 1.32
CA LYS A 43 -25.11 11.45 0.55
C LYS A 43 -24.07 10.35 0.43
N ILE A 44 -23.78 9.60 1.52
CA ILE A 44 -22.91 8.43 1.49
C ILE A 44 -23.44 7.40 0.49
N ASN A 45 -24.73 7.09 0.52
CA ASN A 45 -25.33 6.15 -0.44
C ASN A 45 -25.21 6.64 -1.89
N LYS A 46 -25.37 7.93 -2.16
CA LYS A 46 -25.13 8.51 -3.50
C LYS A 46 -23.67 8.33 -3.95
N ALA A 47 -22.71 8.50 -3.03
CA ALA A 47 -21.30 8.24 -3.34
C ALA A 47 -21.05 6.75 -3.68
N ILE A 48 -21.68 5.83 -2.94
CA ILE A 48 -21.61 4.39 -3.21
C ILE A 48 -22.27 4.05 -4.56
N ASP A 49 -23.46 4.57 -4.84
CA ASP A 49 -24.15 4.39 -6.13
C ASP A 49 -23.29 4.89 -7.30
N PHE A 50 -22.57 6.01 -7.10
CA PHE A 50 -21.64 6.54 -8.09
C PHE A 50 -20.53 5.53 -8.43
N VAL A 51 -19.87 4.92 -7.43
CA VAL A 51 -18.78 3.96 -7.70
C VAL A 51 -19.30 2.62 -8.22
N ILE A 52 -20.47 2.18 -7.82
CA ILE A 52 -21.13 0.98 -8.39
C ILE A 52 -21.45 1.20 -9.87
N LYS A 53 -22.06 2.34 -10.21
CA LYS A 53 -22.40 2.70 -11.60
C LYS A 53 -21.16 2.85 -12.48
N ASN A 54 -20.07 3.37 -11.91
CA ASN A 54 -18.80 3.60 -12.59
C ASN A 54 -17.74 2.56 -12.21
N GLN A 55 -18.12 1.31 -11.93
CA GLN A 55 -17.15 0.27 -11.62
C GLN A 55 -16.29 -0.10 -12.83
N ASN A 56 -15.18 -0.77 -12.56
CA ASN A 56 -14.32 -1.28 -13.61
C ASN A 56 -15.07 -2.25 -14.53
N ASN A 57 -15.10 -1.95 -15.82
CA ASN A 57 -15.77 -2.72 -16.87
C ASN A 57 -14.82 -3.66 -17.64
N GLY A 58 -13.54 -3.75 -17.26
CA GLY A 58 -12.57 -4.67 -17.84
C GLY A 58 -12.91 -6.14 -17.61
N ASN A 59 -12.17 -7.03 -18.25
CA ASN A 59 -12.42 -8.45 -18.16
C ASN A 59 -12.33 -8.96 -16.72
N LYS A 60 -13.27 -9.82 -16.31
CA LYS A 60 -13.23 -10.46 -14.98
C LYS A 60 -12.18 -11.56 -14.90
N ASP A 61 -11.80 -12.17 -15.99
CA ASP A 61 -10.63 -13.02 -16.05
C ASP A 61 -9.39 -12.15 -16.03
N LEU A 62 -8.70 -12.11 -14.88
CA LEU A 62 -7.53 -11.25 -14.69
C LEU A 62 -6.33 -11.70 -15.51
N ARG A 63 -6.27 -12.95 -15.96
CA ARG A 63 -5.23 -13.39 -16.88
C ARG A 63 -5.34 -12.63 -18.21
N VAL A 64 -6.55 -12.53 -18.73
CA VAL A 64 -6.85 -11.78 -19.96
C VAL A 64 -6.62 -10.27 -19.76
N GLU A 65 -7.10 -9.74 -18.63
CA GLU A 65 -7.03 -8.31 -18.35
C GLU A 65 -5.59 -7.81 -18.16
N ILE A 66 -4.75 -8.58 -17.47
CA ILE A 66 -3.33 -8.28 -17.28
C ILE A 66 -2.62 -8.30 -18.63
N LEU A 67 -2.78 -9.37 -19.42
CA LEU A 67 -2.14 -9.47 -20.74
C LEU A 67 -2.55 -8.33 -21.66
N LYS A 68 -3.82 -7.91 -21.64
CA LYS A 68 -4.30 -6.75 -22.40
C LYS A 68 -3.71 -5.44 -21.86
N GLY A 69 -3.72 -5.24 -20.54
CA GLY A 69 -3.27 -4.01 -19.90
C GLY A 69 -1.79 -3.70 -20.11
N PHE A 70 -0.97 -4.74 -20.22
CA PHE A 70 0.50 -4.63 -20.40
C PHE A 70 0.97 -5.13 -21.77
N SER A 71 0.09 -5.21 -22.75
CA SER A 71 0.39 -5.71 -24.11
C SER A 71 1.46 -4.93 -24.86
N SER A 72 1.74 -3.69 -24.47
CA SER A 72 2.80 -2.85 -25.05
C SER A 72 4.18 -3.12 -24.45
N GLU A 73 4.27 -3.94 -23.42
CA GLU A 73 5.54 -4.27 -22.78
C GLU A 73 6.20 -5.47 -23.47
N PRO A 74 7.52 -5.41 -23.72
CA PRO A 74 8.23 -6.50 -24.37
C PRO A 74 8.24 -7.74 -23.46
N TYR A 75 7.99 -8.89 -24.06
CA TYR A 75 8.03 -10.21 -23.39
C TYR A 75 7.11 -10.36 -22.17
N HIS A 76 6.13 -9.44 -21.96
CA HIS A 76 5.21 -9.54 -20.85
C HIS A 76 4.44 -10.87 -20.88
N SER A 77 4.44 -11.58 -19.77
CA SER A 77 3.77 -12.87 -19.61
C SER A 77 3.28 -13.07 -18.18
N ILE A 78 2.27 -13.91 -18.01
CA ILE A 78 1.80 -14.32 -16.68
C ILE A 78 2.76 -15.36 -16.12
N LYS A 79 3.35 -15.05 -14.97
CA LYS A 79 4.33 -15.89 -14.25
C LYS A 79 3.84 -16.35 -12.87
N GLY A 80 2.87 -15.67 -12.31
CA GLY A 80 2.28 -16.01 -11.01
C GLY A 80 0.77 -16.26 -11.12
N PRO A 81 0.13 -16.79 -10.07
CA PRO A 81 -1.29 -17.08 -10.08
C PRO A 81 -2.14 -15.84 -10.30
N THR A 82 -3.27 -16.03 -10.98
CA THR A 82 -4.33 -15.05 -11.15
C THR A 82 -5.67 -15.63 -10.67
N LYS A 83 -6.66 -14.79 -10.47
CA LYS A 83 -8.01 -15.19 -10.05
C LYS A 83 -9.06 -14.36 -10.79
N LYS A 84 -10.18 -14.97 -11.16
CA LYS A 84 -11.33 -14.22 -11.67
C LYS A 84 -11.82 -13.24 -10.61
N ARG A 85 -11.88 -11.93 -10.95
CA ARG A 85 -12.29 -10.87 -10.02
C ARG A 85 -13.80 -10.84 -9.76
N GLY A 86 -14.16 -10.24 -8.63
CA GLY A 86 -15.55 -9.88 -8.32
C GLY A 86 -16.01 -8.59 -8.98
N GLU A 87 -17.20 -8.15 -8.57
CA GLU A 87 -17.76 -6.83 -8.84
C GLU A 87 -17.14 -5.80 -7.87
N SER A 88 -17.47 -4.52 -8.08
CA SER A 88 -17.08 -3.46 -7.15
C SER A 88 -17.58 -3.76 -5.74
N ASN A 89 -16.70 -3.60 -4.78
CA ASN A 89 -17.03 -3.70 -3.35
C ASN A 89 -16.12 -2.80 -2.52
N GLY A 90 -16.51 -2.53 -1.28
CA GLY A 90 -15.67 -1.74 -0.40
C GLY A 90 -16.31 -1.40 0.94
N LEU A 91 -15.57 -0.61 1.71
CA LEU A 91 -15.87 -0.22 3.09
C LEU A 91 -15.49 1.24 3.33
N ILE A 92 -16.28 1.93 4.13
CA ILE A 92 -15.96 3.22 4.72
C ILE A 92 -15.89 3.03 6.22
N ILE A 93 -14.71 3.29 6.79
CA ILE A 93 -14.39 3.15 8.21
C ILE A 93 -14.20 4.54 8.80
N LYS A 94 -14.91 4.85 9.87
CA LYS A 94 -14.79 6.10 10.63
C LYS A 94 -14.54 5.80 12.11
N ASP A 95 -13.48 6.35 12.67
CA ASP A 95 -13.07 6.12 14.07
C ASP A 95 -12.98 4.62 14.45
N GLY A 96 -12.60 3.78 13.48
CA GLY A 96 -12.50 2.32 13.61
C GLY A 96 -13.80 1.56 13.28
N TYR A 97 -14.96 2.18 13.24
CA TYR A 97 -16.25 1.54 12.94
C TYR A 97 -16.55 1.52 11.45
N ILE A 98 -17.18 0.45 10.97
CA ILE A 98 -17.77 0.45 9.63
C ILE A 98 -19.00 1.37 9.65
N ILE A 99 -18.99 2.43 8.83
CA ILE A 99 -20.16 3.32 8.69
C ILE A 99 -20.94 3.04 7.42
N SER A 100 -20.31 2.41 6.43
CA SER A 100 -20.99 1.93 5.22
C SER A 100 -20.15 0.88 4.51
N SER A 101 -20.82 0.04 3.71
CA SER A 101 -20.18 -0.99 2.89
C SER A 101 -21.04 -1.30 1.66
N TRP A 102 -20.41 -1.83 0.61
CA TRP A 102 -21.12 -2.29 -0.59
C TRP A 102 -20.45 -3.51 -1.19
N GLY A 103 -21.21 -4.29 -1.93
CA GLY A 103 -20.75 -5.50 -2.61
C GLY A 103 -20.30 -6.60 -1.65
N ASP A 104 -19.54 -7.58 -2.17
CA ASP A 104 -19.02 -8.71 -1.39
C ASP A 104 -17.66 -8.35 -0.77
N THR A 105 -17.68 -7.77 0.43
CA THR A 105 -16.49 -7.34 1.18
C THR A 105 -15.61 -8.49 1.68
N LYS A 106 -16.17 -9.70 1.74
CA LYS A 106 -15.47 -10.92 2.19
C LYS A 106 -14.79 -11.68 1.06
N ARG A 107 -15.05 -11.29 -0.19
CA ARG A 107 -14.41 -11.91 -1.33
C ARG A 107 -12.92 -11.61 -1.36
N VAL A 108 -12.14 -12.67 -1.47
CA VAL A 108 -10.67 -12.59 -1.63
C VAL A 108 -10.33 -12.37 -3.10
N ASP A 109 -9.77 -11.22 -3.43
CA ASP A 109 -9.32 -10.85 -4.77
C ASP A 109 -7.87 -10.36 -4.78
N MET A 110 -7.23 -10.35 -5.96
CA MET A 110 -5.91 -9.71 -6.15
C MET A 110 -6.00 -8.22 -5.81
N THR A 111 -5.01 -7.69 -5.09
CA THR A 111 -4.96 -6.25 -4.80
C THR A 111 -3.92 -5.50 -5.64
N PHE A 112 -3.17 -6.23 -6.49
CA PHE A 112 -2.13 -5.68 -7.35
C PHE A 112 -1.15 -4.80 -6.58
N SER A 113 -0.86 -3.61 -7.09
CA SER A 113 0.18 -2.73 -6.54
C SER A 113 -0.08 -2.22 -5.12
N VAL A 114 -1.28 -2.38 -4.56
CA VAL A 114 -1.45 -2.16 -3.11
C VAL A 114 -0.57 -3.13 -2.29
N THR A 115 -0.16 -4.26 -2.86
CA THR A 115 0.87 -5.16 -2.30
C THR A 115 2.14 -4.42 -1.88
N LYS A 116 2.52 -3.34 -2.56
CA LYS A 116 3.70 -2.53 -2.27
C LYS A 116 3.64 -1.91 -0.87
N SER A 117 2.46 -1.48 -0.44
CA SER A 117 2.26 -0.94 0.91
C SER A 117 2.49 -2.01 2.01
N TYR A 118 2.20 -3.27 1.72
CA TYR A 118 2.55 -4.38 2.62
C TYR A 118 4.07 -4.64 2.65
N LEU A 119 4.77 -4.49 1.53
CA LEU A 119 6.24 -4.55 1.52
C LEU A 119 6.86 -3.42 2.35
N SER A 120 6.33 -2.20 2.24
CA SER A 120 6.72 -1.08 3.11
C SER A 120 6.56 -1.44 4.59
N ALA A 121 5.40 -1.98 4.96
CA ALA A 121 5.14 -2.38 6.34
C ALA A 121 6.12 -3.45 6.85
N ILE A 122 6.44 -4.46 6.04
CA ILE A 122 7.42 -5.50 6.37
C ILE A 122 8.83 -4.90 6.50
N THR A 123 9.19 -3.94 5.66
CA THR A 123 10.48 -3.23 5.79
C THR A 123 10.53 -2.49 7.12
N GLY A 124 9.44 -1.84 7.54
CA GLY A 124 9.34 -1.23 8.87
C GLY A 124 9.56 -2.24 10.00
N VAL A 125 8.93 -3.41 9.90
CA VAL A 125 9.16 -4.49 10.87
C VAL A 125 10.63 -4.95 10.89
N SER A 126 11.31 -5.00 9.74
CA SER A 126 12.72 -5.39 9.71
C SER A 126 13.63 -4.38 10.44
N ILE A 127 13.33 -3.09 10.33
CA ILE A 127 14.02 -2.02 11.05
C ILE A 127 13.69 -2.05 12.55
N ASP A 128 12.41 -2.17 12.91
CA ASP A 128 11.98 -2.27 14.31
C ASP A 128 12.58 -3.49 15.03
N LYS A 129 12.98 -4.51 14.28
CA LYS A 129 13.68 -5.72 14.78
C LYS A 129 15.21 -5.65 14.67
N ASN A 130 15.77 -4.53 14.24
CA ASN A 130 17.21 -4.35 14.01
C ASN A 130 17.81 -5.38 13.02
N LEU A 131 17.01 -5.94 12.11
CA LEU A 131 17.50 -6.76 11.01
C LEU A 131 18.12 -5.88 9.91
N ILE A 132 17.59 -4.68 9.73
CA ILE A 132 18.14 -3.57 8.96
C ILE A 132 18.31 -2.41 9.94
N LYS A 133 19.48 -1.78 9.97
CA LYS A 133 19.76 -0.70 10.92
C LYS A 133 19.08 0.60 10.51
N SER A 134 19.07 0.90 9.22
CA SER A 134 18.46 2.11 8.65
C SER A 134 17.99 1.87 7.21
N GLU A 135 16.93 2.56 6.81
CA GLU A 135 16.51 2.60 5.40
C GLU A 135 17.57 3.21 4.46
N LYS A 136 18.53 3.92 5.02
CA LYS A 136 19.65 4.54 4.29
C LYS A 136 20.84 3.61 4.09
N ASP A 137 20.85 2.48 4.76
CA ASP A 137 21.93 1.51 4.60
C ASP A 137 21.93 0.94 3.18
N ILE A 138 23.11 0.63 2.70
CA ILE A 138 23.33 0.01 1.39
C ILE A 138 22.84 -1.43 1.40
N VAL A 139 22.05 -1.82 0.41
CA VAL A 139 21.43 -3.16 0.38
C VAL A 139 22.47 -4.26 0.20
N SER A 140 23.56 -4.02 -0.55
CA SER A 140 24.63 -5.00 -0.75
C SER A 140 25.38 -5.38 0.53
N ASP A 141 25.28 -4.58 1.61
CA ASP A 141 25.83 -4.95 2.93
C ASP A 141 25.05 -6.08 3.59
N TYR A 142 23.81 -6.33 3.15
CA TYR A 142 22.90 -7.35 3.65
C TYR A 142 22.69 -8.51 2.68
N ILE A 143 22.87 -8.29 1.38
CA ILE A 143 22.61 -9.24 0.29
C ILE A 143 23.95 -9.58 -0.39
N TRP A 144 24.42 -10.80 -0.19
CA TRP A 144 25.78 -11.22 -0.56
C TRP A 144 25.87 -11.98 -1.88
N ASP A 145 24.77 -12.08 -2.59
CA ASP A 145 24.77 -12.62 -3.94
C ASP A 145 25.04 -11.51 -5.00
N LYS A 146 24.98 -11.87 -6.27
CA LYS A 146 25.30 -10.95 -7.36
C LYS A 146 24.20 -9.93 -7.67
N THR A 147 23.11 -9.89 -6.92
CA THR A 147 21.94 -9.02 -7.20
C THR A 147 22.32 -7.54 -7.19
N PHE A 148 23.28 -7.14 -6.37
CA PHE A 148 23.72 -5.75 -6.23
C PHE A 148 25.18 -5.52 -6.67
N GLU A 149 25.74 -6.41 -7.50
CA GLU A 149 27.05 -6.19 -8.10
C GLU A 149 27.02 -5.06 -9.13
N GLY A 150 28.19 -4.42 -9.31
CA GLY A 150 28.38 -3.32 -10.27
C GLY A 150 28.41 -1.94 -9.64
N ASN A 151 28.96 -0.98 -10.37
CA ASN A 151 29.27 0.35 -9.86
C ASN A 151 28.07 1.11 -9.31
N MET A 152 26.88 0.97 -9.94
CA MET A 152 25.67 1.67 -9.50
C MET A 152 24.80 0.80 -8.58
N ASN A 153 24.60 -0.49 -8.89
CA ASN A 153 23.80 -1.37 -8.04
C ASN A 153 24.34 -1.44 -6.61
N SER A 154 25.68 -1.43 -6.42
CA SER A 154 26.33 -1.48 -5.10
C SER A 154 26.09 -0.25 -4.23
N LYS A 155 25.57 0.85 -4.80
CA LYS A 155 25.23 2.09 -4.08
C LYS A 155 23.76 2.18 -3.69
N ILE A 156 22.94 1.20 -4.06
CA ILE A 156 21.51 1.21 -3.81
C ILE A 156 21.25 1.02 -2.32
N SER A 157 20.52 1.95 -1.71
CA SER A 157 20.01 1.83 -0.34
C SER A 157 18.60 1.23 -0.32
N TRP A 158 18.15 0.81 0.85
CA TRP A 158 16.76 0.39 1.06
C TRP A 158 15.77 1.51 0.71
N GLU A 159 16.11 2.76 1.06
CA GLU A 159 15.32 3.93 0.69
C GLU A 159 15.11 4.05 -0.82
N HIS A 160 16.17 3.82 -1.60
CA HIS A 160 16.08 3.89 -3.07
C HIS A 160 15.15 2.82 -3.66
N LEU A 161 15.10 1.63 -3.06
CA LEU A 161 14.14 0.60 -3.47
C LEU A 161 12.71 0.98 -3.06
N LEU A 162 12.53 1.48 -1.84
CA LEU A 162 11.22 1.82 -1.28
C LEU A 162 10.53 2.98 -2.00
N ASN A 163 11.28 4.00 -2.40
CA ASN A 163 10.74 5.17 -3.08
C ASN A 163 10.87 5.10 -4.61
N GLN A 164 11.23 3.93 -5.16
CA GLN A 164 11.33 3.67 -6.60
C GLN A 164 12.38 4.53 -7.33
N SER A 165 13.46 4.92 -6.63
CA SER A 165 14.57 5.70 -7.21
C SER A 165 15.87 4.91 -7.34
N SER A 166 15.83 3.58 -7.21
CA SER A 166 17.04 2.74 -7.21
C SER A 166 17.75 2.68 -8.56
N ASP A 167 17.01 2.83 -9.65
CA ASP A 167 17.46 2.55 -11.01
C ASP A 167 18.28 1.24 -11.13
N TRP A 168 17.93 0.23 -10.33
CA TRP A 168 18.58 -1.08 -10.36
C TRP A 168 18.51 -1.69 -11.76
N HIS A 169 19.65 -2.17 -12.26
CA HIS A 169 19.78 -2.87 -13.54
C HIS A 169 20.13 -4.33 -13.29
N GLY A 170 19.39 -5.22 -13.92
CA GLY A 170 19.61 -6.65 -13.81
C GLY A 170 18.45 -7.47 -14.36
N ASN A 171 18.51 -8.77 -14.09
CA ASN A 171 17.46 -9.74 -14.38
C ASN A 171 17.07 -10.42 -13.06
N LEU A 172 15.79 -10.41 -12.72
CA LEU A 172 15.27 -11.13 -11.57
C LEU A 172 14.17 -12.08 -12.01
N PHE A 173 14.34 -13.38 -11.75
CA PHE A 173 13.39 -14.43 -12.10
C PHE A 173 13.00 -14.42 -13.60
N GLY A 174 14.00 -14.18 -14.47
CA GLY A 174 13.81 -14.16 -15.92
C GLY A 174 13.11 -12.93 -16.46
N ILE A 175 13.03 -11.84 -15.69
CA ILE A 175 12.49 -10.54 -16.12
C ILE A 175 13.59 -9.50 -15.99
N ASN A 176 13.91 -8.80 -17.08
CA ASN A 176 14.87 -7.71 -17.06
C ASN A 176 14.21 -6.42 -16.54
N HIS A 177 14.99 -5.59 -15.86
CA HIS A 177 14.53 -4.31 -15.32
C HIS A 177 13.90 -3.38 -16.37
N TRP A 178 14.33 -3.45 -17.62
CA TRP A 178 13.86 -2.62 -18.73
C TRP A 178 12.56 -3.13 -19.37
N GLU A 179 12.12 -4.36 -19.09
CA GLU A 179 10.88 -4.93 -19.65
C GLU A 179 9.61 -4.29 -19.06
N ASP A 180 9.68 -3.80 -17.84
CA ASP A 180 8.53 -3.20 -17.14
C ASP A 180 8.42 -1.71 -17.44
N ARG A 181 7.31 -1.30 -18.03
CA ARG A 181 6.96 0.08 -18.36
C ARG A 181 8.09 0.83 -19.09
N PRO A 182 8.59 0.29 -20.20
CA PRO A 182 9.58 0.98 -21.00
C PRO A 182 9.03 2.28 -21.60
N ALA A 183 9.90 3.22 -21.88
CA ALA A 183 9.50 4.48 -22.50
C ALA A 183 8.94 4.23 -23.92
N ARG A 184 7.66 4.60 -24.15
CA ARG A 184 6.96 4.35 -25.43
C ARG A 184 7.58 5.05 -26.64
N THR A 185 8.40 6.05 -26.40
CA THR A 185 9.10 6.84 -27.46
C THR A 185 10.41 6.20 -27.92
N LYS A 186 10.84 5.11 -27.31
CA LYS A 186 12.10 4.43 -27.60
C LYS A 186 11.84 3.02 -28.12
N ASN A 187 12.77 2.46 -28.87
CA ASN A 187 12.73 1.07 -29.30
C ASN A 187 13.36 0.13 -28.28
N ILE A 188 13.26 -1.18 -28.50
CA ILE A 188 13.73 -2.20 -27.57
C ILE A 188 15.26 -2.12 -27.33
N ASP A 189 16.03 -1.80 -28.33
CA ASP A 189 17.50 -1.73 -28.20
C ASP A 189 17.90 -0.53 -27.33
N ASP A 190 17.19 0.59 -27.44
CA ASP A 190 17.40 1.77 -26.61
C ASP A 190 17.09 1.45 -25.11
N TRP A 191 16.05 0.65 -24.83
CA TRP A 191 15.74 0.24 -23.44
C TRP A 191 16.82 -0.67 -22.87
N ARG A 192 17.31 -1.62 -23.66
CA ARG A 192 18.34 -2.60 -23.25
C ARG A 192 19.68 -1.95 -22.95
N THR A 193 20.00 -0.87 -23.65
CA THR A 193 21.28 -0.15 -23.58
C THR A 193 21.20 1.18 -22.81
N GLU A 194 20.05 1.51 -22.23
CA GLU A 194 19.90 2.73 -21.43
C GLU A 194 20.91 2.72 -20.26
N ALA A 195 21.68 3.80 -20.16
CA ALA A 195 22.67 3.95 -19.11
C ALA A 195 21.99 4.03 -17.72
N GLN A 196 22.54 3.29 -16.78
CA GLN A 196 22.07 3.33 -15.40
C GLN A 196 22.40 4.66 -14.75
N ARG A 197 21.40 5.29 -14.10
CA ARG A 197 21.55 6.54 -13.37
C ARG A 197 22.04 6.30 -11.95
N GLU A 198 22.58 7.35 -11.33
CA GLU A 198 22.94 7.33 -9.92
C GLU A 198 21.66 7.06 -9.06
N PRO A 199 21.68 6.06 -8.16
CA PRO A 199 20.56 5.78 -7.27
C PRO A 199 20.14 7.02 -6.46
N GLY A 200 18.83 7.22 -6.31
CA GLY A 200 18.27 8.37 -5.60
C GLY A 200 18.11 9.64 -6.43
N THR A 201 18.43 9.61 -7.72
CA THR A 201 18.33 10.80 -8.59
C THR A 201 17.15 10.80 -9.57
N TYR A 202 16.53 9.63 -9.78
CA TYR A 202 15.47 9.46 -10.76
C TYR A 202 14.37 8.52 -10.27
N TYR A 203 13.14 8.99 -10.30
CA TYR A 203 11.98 8.15 -10.01
C TYR A 203 11.56 7.36 -11.24
N LYS A 204 11.41 6.05 -11.08
CA LYS A 204 10.76 5.19 -12.07
C LYS A 204 9.98 4.07 -11.39
N TYR A 205 8.67 4.11 -11.52
CA TYR A 205 7.81 3.04 -11.05
C TYR A 205 8.08 1.76 -11.84
N ASN A 206 8.56 0.71 -11.17
CA ASN A 206 9.03 -0.51 -11.81
C ASN A 206 8.84 -1.73 -10.89
N ASP A 207 8.03 -2.69 -11.32
CA ASP A 207 7.69 -3.87 -10.52
C ASP A 207 8.84 -4.87 -10.40
N VAL A 208 9.79 -4.92 -11.35
CA VAL A 208 10.99 -5.76 -11.21
C VAL A 208 11.83 -5.26 -10.04
N ARG A 209 12.02 -3.95 -9.90
CA ARG A 209 12.74 -3.32 -8.78
C ARG A 209 12.02 -3.51 -7.44
N VAL A 210 10.68 -3.54 -7.45
CA VAL A 210 9.90 -3.89 -6.26
C VAL A 210 10.08 -5.37 -5.90
N ASN A 211 10.17 -6.26 -6.89
CA ASN A 211 10.47 -7.66 -6.65
C ASN A 211 11.92 -7.85 -6.10
N VAL A 212 12.87 -6.99 -6.50
CA VAL A 212 14.21 -6.96 -5.88
C VAL A 212 14.13 -6.60 -4.40
N LEU A 213 13.28 -5.62 -4.00
CA LEU A 213 13.02 -5.33 -2.59
C LEU A 213 12.43 -6.55 -1.87
N ALA A 214 11.43 -7.21 -2.45
CA ALA A 214 10.82 -8.41 -1.85
C ALA A 214 11.83 -9.54 -1.69
N TYR A 215 12.66 -9.78 -2.70
CA TYR A 215 13.75 -10.74 -2.66
C TYR A 215 14.77 -10.41 -1.55
N SER A 216 15.17 -9.14 -1.45
CA SER A 216 16.13 -8.69 -0.44
C SER A 216 15.57 -8.85 0.98
N LEU A 217 14.32 -8.52 1.21
CA LEU A 217 13.65 -8.73 2.49
C LEU A 217 13.54 -10.23 2.85
N LEU A 218 13.27 -11.09 1.87
CA LEU A 218 13.30 -12.55 2.07
C LEU A 218 14.66 -13.01 2.60
N GLN A 219 15.75 -12.50 2.01
CA GLN A 219 17.12 -12.80 2.44
C GLN A 219 17.38 -12.31 3.88
N VAL A 220 16.98 -11.09 4.20
CA VAL A 220 17.17 -10.50 5.54
C VAL A 220 16.38 -11.25 6.61
N PHE A 221 15.11 -11.57 6.36
CA PHE A 221 14.29 -12.30 7.32
C PHE A 221 14.62 -13.78 7.42
N ARG A 222 15.23 -14.33 6.37
CA ARG A 222 15.49 -15.77 6.21
C ARG A 222 14.23 -16.62 6.40
N LYS A 223 13.08 -16.06 6.03
CA LYS A 223 11.73 -16.64 6.18
C LYS A 223 10.84 -16.15 5.05
N SER A 224 9.88 -16.98 4.66
CA SER A 224 8.82 -16.59 3.73
C SER A 224 8.12 -15.30 4.17
N LEU A 225 8.06 -14.28 3.30
CA LEU A 225 7.42 -13.00 3.62
C LEU A 225 5.93 -13.11 3.97
N PRO A 226 5.12 -14.03 3.39
CA PRO A 226 3.78 -14.31 3.91
C PRO A 226 3.74 -14.71 5.38
N ILE A 227 4.70 -15.51 5.85
CA ILE A 227 4.81 -15.89 7.27
C ILE A 227 5.22 -14.67 8.12
N VAL A 228 6.14 -13.85 7.63
CA VAL A 228 6.53 -12.60 8.29
C VAL A 228 5.33 -11.66 8.41
N LEU A 229 4.61 -11.42 7.31
CA LEU A 229 3.41 -10.59 7.28
C LEU A 229 2.34 -11.12 8.24
N LYS A 230 2.09 -12.44 8.23
CA LYS A 230 1.13 -13.08 9.12
C LYS A 230 1.47 -12.82 10.59
N ASN A 231 2.67 -13.17 10.99
CA ASN A 231 3.05 -13.18 12.41
C ASN A 231 3.21 -11.78 13.01
N TYR A 232 3.71 -10.82 12.23
CA TYR A 232 4.05 -9.52 12.75
C TYR A 232 2.99 -8.44 12.50
N ILE A 233 2.10 -8.65 11.54
CA ILE A 233 1.10 -7.65 11.17
C ILE A 233 -0.31 -8.24 11.18
N MET A 234 -0.61 -9.25 10.33
CA MET A 234 -1.98 -9.66 10.07
C MET A 234 -2.65 -10.35 11.27
N ASP A 235 -1.96 -11.26 11.96
CA ASP A 235 -2.50 -11.88 13.19
C ASP A 235 -2.67 -10.85 14.32
N PRO A 236 -1.68 -9.98 14.63
CA PRO A 236 -1.83 -8.93 15.62
C PRO A 236 -3.01 -7.98 15.38
N ILE A 237 -3.35 -7.64 14.13
CA ILE A 237 -4.51 -6.81 13.81
C ILE A 237 -5.82 -7.60 13.66
N GLY A 238 -5.82 -8.89 13.97
CA GLY A 238 -7.00 -9.73 13.89
C GLY A 238 -7.54 -9.94 12.47
N ALA A 239 -6.68 -9.98 11.46
CA ALA A 239 -7.07 -10.33 10.10
C ALA A 239 -7.53 -11.79 10.01
N SER A 240 -8.32 -12.10 8.99
CA SER A 240 -8.74 -13.48 8.72
C SER A 240 -7.58 -14.33 8.20
N ASP A 241 -7.78 -15.65 8.13
CA ASP A 241 -6.82 -16.57 7.53
C ASP A 241 -7.03 -16.76 6.01
N SER A 242 -7.88 -15.93 5.37
CA SER A 242 -8.27 -16.09 3.97
C SER A 242 -7.29 -15.49 2.98
N TRP A 243 -6.50 -14.48 3.38
CA TRP A 243 -5.55 -13.82 2.48
C TRP A 243 -4.38 -14.73 2.11
N ARG A 244 -3.75 -14.45 0.96
CA ARG A 244 -2.55 -15.14 0.45
C ARG A 244 -1.61 -14.12 -0.18
N TRP A 245 -0.32 -14.47 -0.27
CA TRP A 245 0.67 -13.69 -1.00
C TRP A 245 1.54 -14.64 -1.82
N TYR A 246 1.51 -14.48 -3.13
CA TYR A 246 2.18 -15.35 -4.07
C TYR A 246 3.29 -14.65 -4.83
N GLY A 247 4.34 -15.40 -5.17
CA GLY A 247 5.37 -15.04 -6.14
C GLY A 247 5.08 -15.59 -7.52
N TYR A 248 6.13 -15.80 -8.29
CA TYR A 248 6.12 -16.40 -9.61
C TYR A 248 6.48 -17.89 -9.54
N GLU A 249 6.11 -18.67 -10.56
CA GLU A 249 6.39 -20.10 -10.65
C GLU A 249 7.90 -20.39 -10.55
N ASN A 250 8.74 -19.48 -11.05
CA ASN A 250 10.20 -19.59 -11.04
C ASN A 250 10.90 -18.74 -9.95
N SER A 251 10.18 -18.18 -8.98
CA SER A 251 10.77 -17.32 -7.94
C SER A 251 11.16 -18.05 -6.65
N TRP A 252 11.50 -19.33 -6.76
CA TRP A 252 11.96 -20.14 -5.64
C TRP A 252 13.44 -19.93 -5.37
N VAL A 253 13.77 -19.69 -4.11
CA VAL A 253 15.11 -19.39 -3.61
C VAL A 253 15.46 -20.36 -2.49
N ASN A 254 16.70 -20.83 -2.46
CA ASN A 254 17.19 -21.62 -1.34
C ASN A 254 17.56 -20.68 -0.18
N ILE A 255 16.88 -20.83 0.93
CA ILE A 255 17.15 -20.12 2.18
C ILE A 255 17.48 -21.16 3.24
N ASP A 256 18.75 -21.26 3.64
CA ASP A 256 19.23 -22.19 4.66
C ASP A 256 18.84 -23.67 4.40
N GLY A 257 18.89 -24.08 3.14
CA GLY A 257 18.54 -25.44 2.73
C GLY A 257 17.05 -25.65 2.42
N LEU A 258 16.21 -24.65 2.63
CA LEU A 258 14.78 -24.70 2.32
C LEU A 258 14.46 -23.91 1.06
N MET A 259 13.66 -24.49 0.17
CA MET A 259 13.12 -23.77 -0.98
C MET A 259 11.96 -22.87 -0.55
N VAL A 260 12.16 -21.57 -0.65
CA VAL A 260 11.19 -20.52 -0.26
C VAL A 260 10.84 -19.67 -1.47
N GLN A 261 9.55 -19.45 -1.70
CA GLN A 261 9.13 -18.58 -2.81
C GLN A 261 9.33 -17.11 -2.45
N SER A 262 10.09 -16.37 -3.28
CA SER A 262 10.08 -14.90 -3.26
C SER A 262 8.75 -14.40 -3.84
N VAL A 263 8.09 -13.51 -3.13
CA VAL A 263 6.75 -13.03 -3.50
C VAL A 263 6.81 -11.95 -4.58
N SER A 264 5.73 -11.80 -5.35
CA SER A 264 5.53 -10.65 -6.24
C SER A 264 5.13 -9.43 -5.43
N GLY A 265 5.85 -8.32 -5.61
CA GLY A 265 5.61 -7.07 -4.90
C GLY A 265 4.49 -6.21 -5.48
N GLY A 266 3.95 -6.54 -6.66
CA GLY A 266 2.95 -5.70 -7.31
C GLY A 266 1.91 -6.42 -8.18
N GLY A 267 2.08 -7.72 -8.41
CA GLY A 267 1.16 -8.51 -9.22
C GLY A 267 1.21 -8.21 -10.73
N HIS A 268 2.25 -7.53 -11.21
CA HIS A 268 2.39 -7.11 -12.60
C HIS A 268 2.35 -8.29 -13.59
N ASN A 269 3.05 -9.37 -13.27
CA ASN A 269 3.04 -10.64 -14.00
C ASN A 269 2.22 -11.72 -13.27
N GLY A 270 1.20 -11.34 -12.52
CA GLY A 270 0.47 -12.23 -11.61
C GLY A 270 1.09 -12.27 -10.21
N GLY A 271 0.54 -13.08 -9.32
CA GLY A 271 0.94 -13.14 -7.91
C GLY A 271 0.55 -11.88 -7.12
N GLY A 272 1.33 -11.50 -6.11
CA GLY A 272 0.99 -10.42 -5.18
C GLY A 272 0.01 -10.85 -4.09
N VAL A 273 -0.51 -9.89 -3.33
CA VAL A 273 -1.46 -10.13 -2.24
C VAL A 273 -2.87 -10.33 -2.78
N PHE A 274 -3.51 -11.42 -2.32
CA PHE A 274 -4.92 -11.74 -2.49
C PHE A 274 -5.59 -11.58 -1.14
N ILE A 275 -6.55 -10.66 -1.03
CA ILE A 275 -7.11 -10.27 0.26
C ILE A 275 -8.56 -9.81 0.09
N ASN A 276 -9.37 -9.96 1.12
CA ASN A 276 -10.71 -9.41 1.21
C ASN A 276 -10.67 -7.94 1.66
N SER A 277 -11.77 -7.20 1.47
CA SER A 277 -11.82 -5.77 1.77
C SER A 277 -11.78 -5.48 3.27
N GLU A 278 -12.30 -6.37 4.12
CA GLU A 278 -12.29 -6.18 5.57
C GLU A 278 -10.87 -6.28 6.14
N ASP A 279 -10.10 -7.30 5.77
CA ASP A 279 -8.70 -7.43 6.19
C ASP A 279 -7.83 -6.29 5.63
N HIS A 280 -8.15 -5.86 4.41
CA HIS A 280 -7.50 -4.72 3.77
C HIS A 280 -7.75 -3.42 4.55
N ALA A 281 -8.99 -3.21 5.03
CA ALA A 281 -9.34 -2.06 5.85
C ALA A 281 -8.68 -2.10 7.25
N LYS A 282 -8.50 -3.29 7.86
CA LYS A 282 -7.73 -3.41 9.12
C LYS A 282 -6.28 -2.97 8.94
N PHE A 283 -5.65 -3.33 7.82
CA PHE A 283 -4.31 -2.84 7.49
C PHE A 283 -4.28 -1.30 7.36
N GLY A 284 -5.28 -0.71 6.72
CA GLY A 284 -5.41 0.75 6.66
C GLY A 284 -5.61 1.39 8.03
N LEU A 285 -6.42 0.77 8.89
CA LEU A 285 -6.65 1.25 10.26
C LEU A 285 -5.37 1.21 11.10
N LEU A 286 -4.49 0.22 10.91
CA LEU A 286 -3.17 0.19 11.52
C LEU A 286 -2.34 1.41 11.13
N TYR A 287 -2.31 1.76 9.83
CA TYR A 287 -1.58 2.94 9.34
C TYR A 287 -2.19 4.25 9.85
N LEU A 288 -3.52 4.37 9.84
CA LEU A 288 -4.23 5.52 10.39
C LEU A 288 -3.87 5.76 11.86
N ASN A 289 -3.70 4.69 12.64
CA ASN A 289 -3.33 4.76 14.06
C ASN A 289 -1.80 4.75 14.28
N ASN A 290 -1.02 5.20 13.30
CA ASN A 290 0.43 5.31 13.41
C ASN A 290 1.11 4.02 13.89
N GLY A 291 0.62 2.86 13.44
CA GLY A 291 1.18 1.55 13.75
C GLY A 291 0.80 0.98 15.11
N MET A 292 -0.16 1.60 15.82
CA MET A 292 -0.77 1.05 17.02
C MET A 292 -2.00 0.21 16.69
N TRP A 293 -2.20 -0.87 17.45
CA TRP A 293 -3.42 -1.67 17.46
C TRP A 293 -3.78 -2.02 18.90
N ASN A 294 -4.87 -1.46 19.41
CA ASN A 294 -5.10 -1.38 20.86
C ASN A 294 -3.84 -0.82 21.56
N ASP A 295 -3.39 -1.47 22.61
CA ASP A 295 -2.21 -1.07 23.38
C ASP A 295 -0.89 -1.60 22.83
N LYS A 296 -0.91 -2.24 21.65
CA LYS A 296 0.27 -2.86 21.05
C LYS A 296 0.85 -2.02 19.91
N ARG A 297 2.15 -1.77 19.95
CA ARG A 297 2.91 -1.23 18.84
C ARG A 297 3.23 -2.37 17.86
N ILE A 298 2.66 -2.31 16.65
CA ILE A 298 2.87 -3.30 15.59
C ILE A 298 3.98 -2.83 14.66
N ILE A 299 3.99 -1.54 14.30
CA ILE A 299 5.01 -0.87 13.49
C ILE A 299 5.33 0.43 14.19
N SER A 300 6.60 0.87 14.18
CA SER A 300 7.00 2.12 14.80
C SER A 300 6.29 3.33 14.14
N LYS A 301 5.96 4.32 14.97
CA LYS A 301 5.38 5.59 14.49
C LYS A 301 6.31 6.29 13.51
N ASP A 302 7.62 6.21 13.76
CA ASP A 302 8.64 6.83 12.91
C ASP A 302 8.66 6.19 11.53
N TRP A 303 8.51 4.86 11.44
CA TRP A 303 8.40 4.18 10.15
C TRP A 303 7.13 4.61 9.38
N ILE A 304 5.98 4.62 10.04
CA ILE A 304 4.74 5.08 9.40
C ILE A 304 4.93 6.50 8.85
N LYS A 305 5.47 7.42 9.66
CA LYS A 305 5.73 8.80 9.24
C LYS A 305 6.68 8.86 8.03
N LYS A 306 7.78 8.11 8.05
CA LYS A 306 8.73 8.06 6.93
C LYS A 306 8.07 7.51 5.66
N SER A 307 7.25 6.45 5.78
CA SER A 307 6.65 5.80 4.63
C SER A 307 5.64 6.67 3.89
N ILE A 308 5.05 7.65 4.55
CA ILE A 308 4.10 8.60 3.96
C ILE A 308 4.69 10.01 3.78
N THR A 309 6.01 10.17 3.88
CA THR A 309 6.70 11.41 3.59
C THR A 309 7.05 11.45 2.10
N PRO A 310 6.74 12.56 1.39
CA PRO A 310 7.11 12.73 -0.01
C PRO A 310 8.60 12.50 -0.27
N SER A 311 8.92 11.72 -1.30
CA SER A 311 10.32 11.52 -1.70
C SER A 311 10.85 12.73 -2.49
N LYS A 312 12.18 12.88 -2.51
CA LYS A 312 12.82 13.96 -3.26
C LYS A 312 12.64 13.82 -4.77
N THR A 313 12.51 12.60 -5.27
CA THR A 313 12.42 12.29 -6.70
C THR A 313 10.97 12.27 -7.21
N ASN A 314 9.99 12.14 -6.31
CA ASN A 314 8.57 12.23 -6.63
C ASN A 314 7.79 12.69 -5.38
N PRO A 315 7.24 13.91 -5.36
CA PRO A 315 6.49 14.44 -4.21
C PRO A 315 5.15 13.72 -3.96
N GLU A 316 4.64 12.95 -4.92
CA GLU A 316 3.42 12.15 -4.78
C GLU A 316 3.70 10.73 -4.27
N TYR A 317 4.94 10.38 -3.95
CA TYR A 317 5.32 9.02 -3.58
C TYR A 317 6.30 8.99 -2.41
N GLY A 318 5.90 8.25 -1.38
CA GLY A 318 6.76 7.92 -0.24
C GLY A 318 7.36 6.52 -0.37
N TYR A 319 7.44 5.78 0.74
CA TYR A 319 7.91 4.39 0.74
C TYR A 319 6.75 3.44 0.42
N MET A 320 6.51 3.22 -0.88
CA MET A 320 5.46 2.36 -1.41
C MET A 320 4.03 2.83 -1.08
N TRP A 321 3.85 4.12 -0.82
CA TRP A 321 2.58 4.80 -0.64
C TRP A 321 2.49 6.00 -1.57
N TRP A 322 1.33 6.17 -2.18
CA TRP A 322 0.96 7.38 -2.88
C TRP A 322 0.48 8.43 -1.89
N ILE A 323 0.73 9.69 -2.19
CA ILE A 323 0.41 10.84 -1.35
C ILE A 323 -0.35 11.84 -2.21
N ASN A 324 -1.47 12.37 -1.69
CA ASN A 324 -2.23 13.43 -2.36
C ASN A 324 -1.48 14.76 -2.18
N SER A 325 -0.56 15.08 -3.10
CA SER A 325 0.28 16.27 -3.03
C SER A 325 -0.24 17.36 -3.97
N GLU A 326 -0.19 18.63 -3.54
CA GLU A 326 -0.51 19.79 -4.38
C GLU A 326 0.47 19.98 -5.56
N LYS A 327 1.61 19.30 -5.53
CA LYS A 327 2.69 19.47 -6.52
C LYS A 327 2.72 18.34 -7.56
N GLY A 328 1.72 17.48 -7.57
CA GLY A 328 1.70 16.32 -8.47
C GLY A 328 1.48 16.72 -9.92
N GLU A 329 2.48 16.47 -10.72
CA GLU A 329 2.34 16.44 -12.18
C GLU A 329 2.23 14.97 -12.62
N ASP A 330 1.03 14.57 -13.11
CA ASP A 330 0.92 13.49 -14.08
C ASP A 330 1.06 12.01 -13.65
N TYR A 331 0.73 11.59 -12.45
CA TYR A 331 0.42 10.18 -12.26
C TYR A 331 -1.03 10.00 -11.83
N ALA A 332 -1.75 9.19 -12.55
CA ALA A 332 -3.12 8.61 -12.43
C ALA A 332 -4.10 9.13 -11.33
N THR A 333 -3.70 10.08 -10.51
CA THR A 333 -4.40 10.53 -9.31
C THR A 333 -4.30 12.04 -9.03
N SER A 334 -3.59 12.80 -9.85
CA SER A 334 -3.39 14.26 -9.70
C SER A 334 -4.67 15.10 -9.65
N ASP A 335 -5.82 14.47 -9.79
CA ASP A 335 -7.12 15.13 -9.84
C ASP A 335 -7.94 15.01 -8.55
N TRP A 336 -7.34 14.71 -7.41
CA TRP A 336 -8.05 14.68 -6.14
C TRP A 336 -8.22 16.11 -5.57
N LYS A 337 -8.76 16.99 -6.41
CA LYS A 337 -9.13 18.35 -6.04
C LYS A 337 -10.14 18.30 -4.90
N ASN A 338 -10.03 19.22 -3.95
CA ASN A 338 -10.88 19.29 -2.75
C ASN A 338 -10.78 18.10 -1.78
N VAL A 339 -9.71 17.30 -1.89
CA VAL A 339 -9.35 16.28 -0.91
C VAL A 339 -8.10 16.75 -0.17
N PRO A 340 -7.99 16.61 1.17
CA PRO A 340 -6.82 17.06 1.93
C PRO A 340 -5.50 16.50 1.40
N THR A 341 -4.45 17.32 1.40
CA THR A 341 -3.12 16.96 0.88
C THR A 341 -2.35 15.96 1.75
N ASN A 342 -2.80 15.73 2.97
CA ASN A 342 -2.26 14.71 3.87
C ASN A 342 -2.91 13.32 3.70
N VAL A 343 -3.81 13.17 2.72
CA VAL A 343 -4.36 11.87 2.34
C VAL A 343 -3.29 11.05 1.64
N TYR A 344 -3.14 9.81 2.06
CA TYR A 344 -2.24 8.87 1.41
C TYR A 344 -2.95 7.54 1.12
N TYR A 345 -2.45 6.82 0.12
CA TYR A 345 -3.19 5.67 -0.36
C TYR A 345 -2.30 4.64 -1.07
N GLY A 346 -2.72 3.38 -1.01
CA GLY A 346 -2.27 2.33 -1.90
C GLY A 346 -3.20 2.24 -3.12
N ALA A 347 -2.62 2.14 -4.31
CA ALA A 347 -3.37 2.00 -5.56
C ALA A 347 -2.91 0.76 -6.34
N GLY A 348 -3.84 -0.02 -6.88
CA GLY A 348 -3.59 -1.23 -7.64
C GLY A 348 -4.36 -1.29 -8.95
N PHE A 349 -3.77 -1.97 -9.94
CA PHE A 349 -4.38 -2.19 -11.24
C PHE A 349 -5.83 -2.66 -11.12
N GLY A 350 -6.69 -2.17 -11.99
CA GLY A 350 -8.11 -2.52 -12.01
C GLY A 350 -8.97 -1.71 -11.03
N GLY A 351 -8.42 -0.67 -10.35
CA GLY A 351 -9.17 0.19 -9.44
C GLY A 351 -9.27 -0.37 -8.03
N ASN A 352 -8.17 -0.90 -7.51
CA ASN A 352 -8.05 -1.36 -6.13
C ASN A 352 -7.37 -0.31 -5.29
N TYR A 353 -8.01 0.12 -4.21
CA TYR A 353 -7.52 1.21 -3.36
C TYR A 353 -7.68 0.90 -1.87
N ILE A 354 -6.73 1.40 -1.11
CA ILE A 354 -6.84 1.64 0.32
C ILE A 354 -6.46 3.08 0.56
N VAL A 355 -7.39 3.91 1.04
CA VAL A 355 -7.22 5.35 1.22
C VAL A 355 -7.30 5.67 2.70
N ILE A 356 -6.33 6.41 3.20
CA ILE A 356 -6.27 6.86 4.57
C ILE A 356 -6.43 8.39 4.59
N ILE A 357 -7.41 8.87 5.36
CA ILE A 357 -7.78 10.28 5.50
C ILE A 357 -7.58 10.67 6.96
N PRO A 358 -6.37 11.13 7.34
CA PRO A 358 -6.02 11.38 8.74
C PRO A 358 -6.94 12.42 9.42
N ASP A 359 -7.26 13.53 8.76
CA ASP A 359 -8.07 14.62 9.31
C ASP A 359 -9.49 14.19 9.66
N GLU A 360 -9.99 13.16 8.98
CA GLU A 360 -11.31 12.59 9.27
C GLU A 360 -11.23 11.31 10.12
N ASN A 361 -10.05 10.88 10.53
CA ASN A 361 -9.85 9.57 11.18
C ASN A 361 -10.60 8.46 10.43
N MET A 362 -10.36 8.38 9.09
CA MET A 362 -11.13 7.55 8.18
C MET A 362 -10.24 6.67 7.30
N VAL A 363 -10.72 5.47 7.02
CA VAL A 363 -10.16 4.56 6.00
C VAL A 363 -11.25 4.22 5.01
N VAL A 364 -10.91 4.30 3.72
CA VAL A 364 -11.80 3.87 2.63
C VAL A 364 -11.10 2.77 1.83
N VAL A 365 -11.75 1.63 1.69
CA VAL A 365 -11.33 0.57 0.79
C VAL A 365 -12.28 0.50 -0.38
N GLY A 366 -11.76 0.60 -1.59
CA GLY A 366 -12.52 0.42 -2.82
C GLY A 366 -11.86 -0.62 -3.71
N ARG A 367 -12.64 -1.56 -4.20
CA ARG A 367 -12.18 -2.63 -5.08
C ARG A 367 -12.92 -2.58 -6.41
N TRP A 368 -12.17 -2.69 -7.49
CA TRP A 368 -12.67 -2.71 -8.86
C TRP A 368 -13.45 -1.46 -9.25
N LEU A 369 -12.99 -0.31 -8.77
CA LEU A 369 -13.52 0.99 -9.15
C LEU A 369 -13.10 1.34 -10.59
N GLY A 370 -13.91 2.11 -11.28
CA GLY A 370 -13.56 2.62 -12.60
C GLY A 370 -12.38 3.60 -12.54
N ARG A 371 -11.66 3.71 -13.64
CA ARG A 371 -10.51 4.61 -13.75
C ARG A 371 -10.95 6.06 -13.48
N GLY A 372 -10.20 6.76 -12.62
CA GLY A 372 -10.45 8.17 -12.30
C GLY A 372 -11.62 8.43 -11.34
N THR A 373 -12.32 7.39 -10.84
CA THR A 373 -13.49 7.61 -9.97
C THR A 373 -13.14 7.84 -8.49
N ILE A 374 -11.97 7.40 -8.05
CA ILE A 374 -11.62 7.38 -6.62
C ILE A 374 -11.59 8.80 -6.01
N GLY A 375 -10.99 9.77 -6.66
CA GLY A 375 -10.92 11.16 -6.15
C GLY A 375 -12.32 11.76 -5.95
N THR A 376 -13.20 11.63 -6.95
CA THR A 376 -14.60 12.07 -6.84
C THR A 376 -15.33 11.32 -5.73
N PHE A 377 -15.11 10.02 -5.59
CA PHE A 377 -15.72 9.23 -4.53
C PHE A 377 -15.32 9.73 -3.13
N ILE A 378 -14.03 9.96 -2.90
CA ILE A 378 -13.54 10.52 -1.62
C ILE A 378 -14.12 11.92 -1.38
N GLN A 379 -14.15 12.79 -2.40
CA GLN A 379 -14.77 14.10 -2.29
C GLN A 379 -16.24 14.01 -1.87
N MET A 380 -17.04 13.15 -2.52
CA MET A 380 -18.45 12.96 -2.17
C MET A 380 -18.65 12.46 -0.74
N ILE A 381 -17.75 11.59 -0.24
CA ILE A 381 -17.76 11.14 1.16
C ILE A 381 -17.50 12.33 2.09
N LEU A 382 -16.50 13.15 1.82
CA LEU A 382 -16.15 14.32 2.65
C LEU A 382 -17.27 15.37 2.65
N GLU A 383 -17.94 15.60 1.52
CA GLU A 383 -19.09 16.50 1.38
C GLU A 383 -20.38 15.97 2.02
N SER A 384 -20.38 14.75 2.51
CA SER A 384 -21.52 14.15 3.22
C SER A 384 -21.58 14.50 4.72
N LYS A 385 -20.56 15.17 5.23
CA LYS A 385 -20.48 15.70 6.61
C LYS A 385 -21.38 16.90 6.84
#